data_10ceab76a1a5303572f3f14224e96fd0
#
_entry.id   10ceab76a1a5303572f3f14224e96fd0
#
_cell.length_a   1.000
_cell.length_b   1.000
_cell.length_c   1.000
_cell.angle_alpha   90.00
_cell.angle_beta   90.00
_cell.angle_gamma   90.00
#
_symmetry.space_group_name_H-M   'P 1'
#
loop_
_entity.id
_entity.type
_entity.pdbx_description
1 polymer ?
#
loop_
_entity_poly.entity_id
_entity_poly.type
_entity_poly.pdbx_seq_one_letter_code
_entity_poly.pdbx_strand_id
1 'polypeptide(L)'
;MKKLLFSALMGAMIISCSRDNDNTNPTTPQTPAISQTVILPTKLTYSQTGRADKVITFSYDGNKLMKVIHDNKDVIYTYTGDLITSMNNPNESSYVFNYDSNGNLISEKTKFYDGTIKTSENDITYTINGSTVTAQKISKNYDYRDGTLSSITTSTITYTLDAKKRPIKRVEVSEERDSTGNLIEKTNNNTTTYQYANHHSLIENIKGMDKLNYSSFAIGGEDSDNIFFPVSYIKQEINRSFYNSGSLLYNNNYTRESMVEYTLNTNNYPTKIQFKTKDPATGQYKNSDYYRTIEYNK
;
A
#
# COMPACT_ATOMS: atom_id res chain seq x y z
N MET A 1 -57.19 15.38 -1.43
CA MET A 1 -57.60 16.78 -1.61
C MET A 1 -56.47 17.69 -1.16
N LYS A 2 -56.21 18.72 -1.99
CA LYS A 2 -55.27 19.85 -1.89
C LYS A 2 -53.84 19.50 -2.27
N LYS A 3 -53.37 19.70 -3.42
CA LYS A 3 -53.04 20.76 -4.43
C LYS A 3 -52.45 22.01 -3.80
N LEU A 4 -51.30 22.41 -4.36
CA LEU A 4 -50.81 23.77 -4.69
C LEU A 4 -49.33 23.87 -4.31
N LEU A 5 -48.43 24.57 -5.00
CA LEU A 5 -48.38 25.23 -6.32
C LEU A 5 -46.90 25.61 -6.59
N PHE A 6 -46.55 25.67 -7.84
CA PHE A 6 -45.41 26.28 -8.53
C PHE A 6 -45.00 27.65 -7.98
N SER A 7 -43.72 27.94 -8.03
CA SER A 7 -43.22 29.25 -8.41
C SER A 7 -41.87 29.16 -9.10
N ALA A 8 -41.89 29.33 -10.41
CA ALA A 8 -40.75 29.69 -11.23
C ALA A 8 -40.46 31.20 -11.02
N LEU A 9 -39.16 31.53 -10.87
CA LEU A 9 -38.72 32.91 -11.01
C LEU A 9 -37.62 32.97 -12.07
N MET A 10 -38.03 33.38 -13.28
CA MET A 10 -37.14 33.91 -14.31
C MET A 10 -36.71 35.32 -13.87
N GLY A 11 -35.44 35.61 -13.85
CA GLY A 11 -34.85 36.92 -13.64
C GLY A 11 -33.92 37.27 -14.79
N ALA A 12 -34.27 38.29 -15.50
CA ALA A 12 -33.81 38.78 -16.80
C ALA A 12 -32.32 39.16 -16.83
N MET A 13 -31.70 38.91 -18.00
CA MET A 13 -30.48 39.54 -18.46
C MET A 13 -30.66 41.05 -18.64
N ILE A 14 -29.76 41.81 -18.05
CA ILE A 14 -29.58 43.23 -18.44
C ILE A 14 -28.19 43.32 -19.08
N ILE A 15 -28.19 43.46 -20.40
CA ILE A 15 -27.02 43.89 -21.18
C ILE A 15 -26.98 45.41 -21.03
N SER A 16 -25.96 45.92 -20.34
CA SER A 16 -25.64 47.34 -20.35
C SER A 16 -24.29 47.52 -21.04
N CYS A 17 -24.34 47.99 -22.28
CA CYS A 17 -23.20 48.65 -22.91
C CYS A 17 -23.07 50.06 -22.32
N SER A 18 -21.93 50.37 -21.75
CA SER A 18 -21.51 51.74 -21.50
C SER A 18 -20.05 51.92 -21.91
N ARG A 19 -19.86 53.04 -22.62
CA ARG A 19 -18.66 53.50 -23.30
C ARG A 19 -17.50 53.83 -22.36
N ASP A 20 -16.32 53.63 -22.91
CA ASP A 20 -15.04 54.31 -22.75
C ASP A 20 -14.84 55.21 -21.54
N ASN A 21 -13.91 54.77 -20.67
CA ASN A 21 -12.96 55.69 -20.04
C ASN A 21 -11.62 54.96 -19.87
N ASP A 22 -10.62 55.46 -20.59
CA ASP A 22 -9.22 55.13 -20.41
C ASP A 22 -8.81 55.36 -18.96
N ASN A 23 -8.63 54.29 -18.24
CA ASN A 23 -7.81 54.27 -17.02
C ASN A 23 -6.88 53.08 -17.08
N THR A 24 -5.68 53.32 -17.64
CA THR A 24 -4.57 52.40 -17.62
C THR A 24 -4.11 52.18 -16.19
N ASN A 25 -4.75 51.23 -15.51
CA ASN A 25 -4.19 50.65 -14.31
C ASN A 25 -3.02 49.76 -14.75
N PRO A 26 -1.80 49.95 -14.22
CA PRO A 26 -0.69 49.09 -14.54
C PRO A 26 -1.05 47.65 -14.09
N THR A 27 -1.26 46.77 -15.05
CA THR A 27 -1.37 45.33 -14.80
C THR A 27 -0.07 44.92 -14.11
N THR A 28 -0.12 44.65 -12.81
CA THR A 28 0.93 44.01 -12.07
C THR A 28 1.26 42.70 -12.83
N PRO A 29 2.50 42.48 -13.25
CA PRO A 29 2.85 41.24 -13.91
C PRO A 29 2.48 40.11 -12.94
N GLN A 30 1.53 39.25 -13.31
CA GLN A 30 1.31 38.01 -12.61
C GLN A 30 2.60 37.21 -12.73
N THR A 31 3.33 37.11 -11.63
CA THR A 31 4.45 36.19 -11.54
C THR A 31 3.92 34.82 -11.96
N PRO A 32 4.52 34.18 -12.99
CA PRO A 32 4.08 32.84 -13.38
C PRO A 32 4.08 31.96 -12.13
N ALA A 33 2.96 31.31 -11.84
CA ALA A 33 2.92 30.33 -10.78
C ALA A 33 4.04 29.34 -11.06
N ILE A 34 5.06 29.32 -10.18
CA ILE A 34 6.14 28.34 -10.26
C ILE A 34 5.45 27.00 -10.13
N SER A 35 5.33 26.27 -11.23
CA SER A 35 4.88 24.88 -11.20
C SER A 35 5.84 24.13 -10.30
N GLN A 36 5.42 23.83 -9.06
CA GLN A 36 6.21 23.03 -8.17
C GLN A 36 6.39 21.68 -8.84
N THR A 37 7.63 21.37 -9.19
CA THR A 37 7.97 20.06 -9.77
C THR A 37 7.62 19.00 -8.76
N VAL A 38 6.72 18.09 -9.12
CA VAL A 38 6.33 16.97 -8.27
C VAL A 38 7.55 16.09 -8.03
N ILE A 39 7.89 15.84 -6.76
CA ILE A 39 9.03 15.01 -6.38
C ILE A 39 8.59 13.55 -6.43
N LEU A 40 9.24 12.77 -7.30
CA LEU A 40 8.96 11.36 -7.54
C LEU A 40 10.25 10.54 -7.44
N PRO A 41 10.23 9.35 -6.83
CA PRO A 41 11.39 8.45 -6.83
C PRO A 41 11.67 7.97 -8.25
N THR A 42 12.93 8.00 -8.65
CA THR A 42 13.37 7.49 -9.95
C THR A 42 14.12 6.18 -9.84
N LYS A 43 14.78 5.97 -8.70
CA LYS A 43 15.57 4.77 -8.44
C LYS A 43 15.57 4.43 -6.95
N LEU A 44 15.50 3.15 -6.65
CA LEU A 44 15.68 2.58 -5.33
C LEU A 44 16.75 1.51 -5.42
N THR A 45 17.76 1.58 -4.56
CA THR A 45 18.82 0.57 -4.49
C THR A 45 18.76 -0.14 -3.15
N TYR A 46 18.67 -1.45 -3.18
CA TYR A 46 18.77 -2.33 -2.02
C TYR A 46 20.22 -2.78 -1.90
N SER A 47 20.82 -2.50 -0.76
CA SER A 47 22.20 -2.89 -0.46
C SER A 47 22.24 -3.79 0.75
N GLN A 48 23.01 -4.87 0.66
CA GLN A 48 23.28 -5.78 1.76
C GLN A 48 24.76 -6.17 1.74
N THR A 49 25.41 -6.14 2.90
CA THR A 49 26.83 -6.51 3.01
C THR A 49 27.10 -7.90 2.43
N GLY A 50 28.07 -7.99 1.53
CA GLY A 50 28.46 -9.24 0.88
C GLY A 50 27.54 -9.73 -0.24
N ARG A 51 26.58 -8.94 -0.66
CA ARG A 51 25.70 -9.21 -1.83
C ARG A 51 25.76 -8.09 -2.85
N ALA A 52 25.49 -8.42 -4.10
CA ALA A 52 25.31 -7.43 -5.14
C ALA A 52 24.07 -6.57 -4.86
N ASP A 53 24.16 -5.27 -5.15
CA ASP A 53 23.04 -4.35 -5.03
C ASP A 53 21.92 -4.75 -6.00
N LYS A 54 20.68 -4.68 -5.51
CA LYS A 54 19.49 -4.80 -6.34
C LYS A 54 18.93 -3.42 -6.63
N VAL A 55 18.64 -3.15 -7.88
CA VAL A 55 18.19 -1.83 -8.35
C VAL A 55 16.76 -1.93 -8.86
N ILE A 56 15.92 -1.01 -8.39
CA ILE A 56 14.57 -0.78 -8.87
C ILE A 56 14.52 0.59 -9.53
N THR A 57 13.97 0.67 -10.74
CA THR A 57 13.72 1.94 -11.44
C THR A 57 12.25 2.15 -11.69
N PHE A 58 11.83 3.42 -11.73
CA PHE A 58 10.44 3.84 -11.84
C PHE A 58 10.24 4.67 -13.12
N SER A 59 9.15 4.43 -13.83
CA SER A 59 8.75 5.19 -15.02
C SER A 59 7.35 5.74 -14.85
N TYR A 60 7.14 7.00 -15.26
CA TYR A 60 5.93 7.76 -15.00
C TYR A 60 5.33 8.35 -16.28
N ASP A 61 4.00 8.57 -16.24
CA ASP A 61 3.27 9.51 -17.10
C ASP A 61 2.69 10.59 -16.17
N GLY A 62 3.29 11.79 -16.22
CA GLY A 62 3.06 12.83 -15.20
C GLY A 62 3.46 12.32 -13.80
N ASN A 63 2.48 12.14 -12.91
CA ASN A 63 2.68 11.53 -11.59
C ASN A 63 1.99 10.17 -11.43
N LYS A 64 1.56 9.55 -12.54
CA LYS A 64 1.11 8.15 -12.55
C LYS A 64 2.29 7.23 -12.75
N LEU A 65 2.47 6.29 -11.84
CA LEU A 65 3.50 5.26 -11.97
C LEU A 65 3.04 4.25 -13.02
N MET A 66 3.72 4.21 -14.16
CA MET A 66 3.37 3.30 -15.25
C MET A 66 4.10 1.97 -15.18
N LYS A 67 5.36 2.03 -14.74
CA LYS A 67 6.21 0.84 -14.72
C LYS A 67 7.26 0.92 -13.61
N VAL A 68 7.52 -0.23 -13.01
CA VAL A 68 8.66 -0.50 -12.13
C VAL A 68 9.48 -1.61 -12.77
N ILE A 69 10.81 -1.46 -12.83
CA ILE A 69 11.71 -2.52 -13.29
C ILE A 69 12.52 -2.99 -12.08
N HIS A 70 12.45 -4.28 -11.79
CA HIS A 70 13.21 -4.95 -10.74
C HIS A 70 13.82 -6.24 -11.29
N ASP A 71 15.14 -6.40 -11.17
CA ASP A 71 15.88 -7.58 -11.66
C ASP A 71 15.51 -7.94 -13.14
N ASN A 72 15.44 -6.93 -14.02
CA ASN A 72 15.03 -7.04 -15.42
C ASN A 72 13.58 -7.53 -15.65
N LYS A 73 12.74 -7.47 -14.64
CA LYS A 73 11.31 -7.79 -14.72
C LYS A 73 10.49 -6.52 -14.63
N ASP A 74 9.53 -6.39 -15.54
CA ASP A 74 8.63 -5.25 -15.62
C ASP A 74 7.39 -5.48 -14.76
N VAL A 75 7.11 -4.58 -13.83
CA VAL A 75 5.82 -4.47 -13.17
C VAL A 75 5.05 -3.33 -13.80
N ILE A 76 3.94 -3.64 -14.46
CA ILE A 76 3.13 -2.68 -15.22
C ILE A 76 1.91 -2.27 -14.39
N TYR A 77 1.66 -0.97 -14.30
CA TYR A 77 0.51 -0.37 -13.61
C TYR A 77 -0.52 0.13 -14.62
N THR A 78 -1.79 -0.16 -14.38
CA THR A 78 -2.90 0.32 -15.20
C THR A 78 -3.81 1.21 -14.36
N TYR A 79 -4.32 2.27 -14.97
CA TYR A 79 -5.17 3.26 -14.33
C TYR A 79 -6.54 3.36 -14.99
N THR A 80 -7.55 3.68 -14.20
CA THR A 80 -8.82 4.25 -14.64
C THR A 80 -8.97 5.61 -13.94
N GLY A 81 -8.92 6.69 -14.72
CA GLY A 81 -8.79 8.03 -14.13
C GLY A 81 -7.50 8.13 -13.31
N ASP A 82 -7.61 8.51 -12.05
CA ASP A 82 -6.47 8.61 -11.10
C ASP A 82 -6.31 7.37 -10.19
N LEU A 83 -7.11 6.32 -10.40
CA LEU A 83 -7.09 5.10 -9.60
C LEU A 83 -6.25 4.01 -10.28
N ILE A 84 -5.37 3.35 -9.53
CA ILE A 84 -4.64 2.17 -9.99
C ILE A 84 -5.63 1.00 -9.99
N THR A 85 -5.95 0.46 -11.17
CA THR A 85 -6.91 -0.65 -11.30
C THR A 85 -6.25 -2.01 -11.46
N SER A 86 -4.99 -2.03 -11.89
CA SER A 86 -4.23 -3.28 -11.89
C SER A 86 -2.73 -3.05 -11.77
N MET A 87 -2.04 -4.10 -11.33
CA MET A 87 -0.60 -4.22 -11.35
C MET A 87 -0.26 -5.63 -11.83
N ASN A 88 0.62 -5.73 -12.80
CA ASN A 88 1.00 -7.02 -13.41
C ASN A 88 2.51 -7.15 -13.52
N ASN A 89 3.06 -8.21 -12.93
CA ASN A 89 4.41 -8.69 -13.12
C ASN A 89 4.32 -10.02 -13.87
N PRO A 90 4.60 -10.05 -15.19
CA PRO A 90 4.44 -11.26 -16.00
C PRO A 90 5.15 -12.47 -15.39
N ASN A 91 4.44 -13.61 -15.32
CA ASN A 91 4.93 -14.89 -14.77
C ASN A 91 5.27 -14.88 -13.26
N GLU A 92 4.97 -13.82 -12.53
CA GLU A 92 5.20 -13.74 -11.08
C GLU A 92 3.94 -13.37 -10.30
N SER A 93 3.30 -12.24 -10.65
CA SER A 93 2.13 -11.78 -9.90
C SER A 93 1.22 -10.88 -10.71
N SER A 94 -0.06 -10.91 -10.37
CA SER A 94 -1.04 -9.95 -10.86
C SER A 94 -1.95 -9.50 -9.74
N TYR A 95 -2.32 -8.21 -9.76
CA TYR A 95 -3.26 -7.59 -8.83
C TYR A 95 -4.34 -6.88 -9.62
N VAL A 96 -5.58 -6.98 -9.17
CA VAL A 96 -6.73 -6.23 -9.70
C VAL A 96 -7.41 -5.56 -8.53
N PHE A 97 -7.64 -4.26 -8.64
CA PHE A 97 -8.23 -3.44 -7.59
C PHE A 97 -9.58 -2.88 -8.06
N ASN A 98 -10.60 -2.97 -7.21
CA ASN A 98 -11.92 -2.41 -7.47
C ASN A 98 -12.26 -1.37 -6.40
N TYR A 99 -12.94 -0.30 -6.84
CA TYR A 99 -13.26 0.85 -6.01
C TYR A 99 -14.77 1.14 -6.04
N ASP A 100 -15.27 1.74 -4.97
CA ASP A 100 -16.61 2.33 -4.94
C ASP A 100 -16.65 3.67 -5.71
N SER A 101 -17.83 4.27 -5.79
CA SER A 101 -18.04 5.59 -6.43
C SER A 101 -17.29 6.74 -5.76
N ASN A 102 -16.83 6.59 -4.52
CA ASN A 102 -16.04 7.56 -3.77
C ASN A 102 -14.53 7.33 -3.92
N GLY A 103 -14.11 6.34 -4.71
CA GLY A 103 -12.71 5.96 -4.90
C GLY A 103 -12.09 5.22 -3.71
N ASN A 104 -12.88 4.61 -2.84
CA ASN A 104 -12.35 3.74 -1.79
C ASN A 104 -12.17 2.32 -2.34
N LEU A 105 -11.05 1.68 -2.00
CA LEU A 105 -10.80 0.28 -2.34
C LEU A 105 -11.81 -0.62 -1.63
N ILE A 106 -12.59 -1.40 -2.40
CA ILE A 106 -13.62 -2.32 -1.88
C ILE A 106 -13.28 -3.78 -2.10
N SER A 107 -12.41 -4.08 -3.07
CA SER A 107 -11.89 -5.45 -3.22
C SER A 107 -10.58 -5.48 -3.97
N GLU A 108 -9.82 -6.54 -3.75
CA GLU A 108 -8.67 -6.87 -4.57
C GLU A 108 -8.60 -8.37 -4.85
N LYS A 109 -8.04 -8.72 -6.00
CA LYS A 109 -7.68 -10.09 -6.37
C LYS A 109 -6.21 -10.13 -6.69
N THR A 110 -5.51 -11.12 -6.11
CA THR A 110 -4.09 -11.32 -6.40
C THR A 110 -3.83 -12.75 -6.85
N LYS A 111 -2.88 -12.92 -7.76
CA LYS A 111 -2.40 -14.23 -8.17
C LYS A 111 -0.88 -14.21 -8.20
N PHE A 112 -0.28 -15.27 -7.73
CA PHE A 112 1.17 -15.47 -7.76
C PHE A 112 1.51 -16.72 -8.57
N TYR A 113 2.64 -16.67 -9.25
CA TYR A 113 3.09 -17.71 -10.16
C TYR A 113 4.57 -18.02 -9.93
N ASP A 114 4.93 -19.26 -10.18
CA ASP A 114 6.31 -19.69 -10.43
C ASP A 114 6.38 -20.15 -11.88
N GLY A 115 6.90 -19.26 -12.74
CA GLY A 115 6.79 -19.43 -14.19
C GLY A 115 5.34 -19.47 -14.67
N THR A 116 4.87 -20.62 -15.16
CA THR A 116 3.48 -20.81 -15.62
C THR A 116 2.57 -21.44 -14.58
N ILE A 117 3.12 -21.92 -13.45
CA ILE A 117 2.34 -22.60 -12.41
C ILE A 117 1.82 -21.55 -11.42
N LYS A 118 0.51 -21.52 -11.21
CA LYS A 118 -0.09 -20.67 -10.17
C LYS A 118 0.22 -21.28 -8.80
N THR A 119 0.89 -20.50 -7.94
CA THR A 119 1.29 -20.91 -6.59
C THR A 119 0.32 -20.42 -5.51
N SER A 120 -0.30 -19.26 -5.72
CA SER A 120 -1.38 -18.81 -4.83
C SER A 120 -2.32 -17.82 -5.52
N GLU A 121 -3.53 -17.69 -4.95
CA GLU A 121 -4.48 -16.64 -5.30
C GLU A 121 -5.19 -16.14 -4.04
N ASN A 122 -5.48 -14.83 -4.00
CA ASN A 122 -6.25 -14.23 -2.92
C ASN A 122 -7.42 -13.44 -3.48
N ASP A 123 -8.58 -13.61 -2.84
CA ASP A 123 -9.76 -12.77 -2.98
C ASP A 123 -9.96 -12.02 -1.67
N ILE A 124 -9.96 -10.68 -1.72
CA ILE A 124 -10.11 -9.83 -0.54
C ILE A 124 -11.24 -8.83 -0.78
N THR A 125 -12.13 -8.71 0.20
CA THR A 125 -13.17 -7.68 0.22
C THR A 125 -13.00 -6.78 1.43
N TYR A 126 -13.25 -5.48 1.26
CA TYR A 126 -13.05 -4.47 2.29
C TYR A 126 -14.37 -3.81 2.68
N THR A 127 -14.59 -3.65 3.97
CA THR A 127 -15.68 -2.86 4.55
C THR A 127 -15.07 -1.71 5.35
N ILE A 128 -15.46 -0.47 5.03
CA ILE A 128 -14.92 0.74 5.66
C ILE A 128 -15.99 1.31 6.60
N ASN A 129 -15.59 1.52 7.86
CA ASN A 129 -16.43 2.15 8.87
C ASN A 129 -15.59 3.20 9.65
N GLY A 130 -15.70 4.46 9.22
CA GLY A 130 -14.92 5.57 9.79
C GLY A 130 -13.41 5.37 9.62
N SER A 131 -12.69 5.23 10.74
CA SER A 131 -11.24 4.93 10.78
C SER A 131 -10.91 3.44 10.82
N THR A 132 -11.92 2.57 10.74
CA THR A 132 -11.72 1.12 10.76
C THR A 132 -12.00 0.55 9.37
N VAL A 133 -11.11 -0.32 8.90
CA VAL A 133 -11.31 -1.12 7.69
C VAL A 133 -11.23 -2.59 8.07
N THR A 134 -12.26 -3.35 7.69
CA THR A 134 -12.28 -4.81 7.87
C THR A 134 -12.12 -5.48 6.52
N ALA A 135 -11.12 -6.34 6.38
CA ALA A 135 -10.88 -7.15 5.20
C ALA A 135 -11.27 -8.61 5.49
N GLN A 136 -12.05 -9.20 4.58
CA GLN A 136 -12.30 -10.64 4.52
C GLN A 136 -11.44 -11.19 3.39
N LYS A 137 -10.51 -12.10 3.71
CA LYS A 137 -9.56 -12.67 2.76
C LYS A 137 -9.74 -14.18 2.66
N ILE A 138 -9.78 -14.67 1.43
CA ILE A 138 -9.67 -16.10 1.10
C ILE A 138 -8.41 -16.26 0.27
N SER A 139 -7.46 -17.06 0.76
CA SER A 139 -6.23 -17.43 0.07
C SER A 139 -6.29 -18.90 -0.30
N LYS A 140 -5.97 -19.22 -1.56
CA LYS A 140 -5.78 -20.58 -2.02
C LYS A 140 -4.31 -20.77 -2.36
N ASN A 141 -3.68 -21.75 -1.76
CA ASN A 141 -2.30 -22.13 -2.02
C ASN A 141 -2.27 -23.39 -2.87
N TYR A 142 -1.34 -23.44 -3.81
CA TYR A 142 -1.19 -24.54 -4.77
C TYR A 142 0.22 -25.12 -4.66
N ASP A 143 0.34 -26.41 -4.91
CA ASP A 143 1.65 -27.05 -5.00
C ASP A 143 2.41 -26.48 -6.21
N TYR A 144 3.63 -25.98 -5.98
CA TYR A 144 4.46 -25.35 -7.01
C TYR A 144 4.95 -26.35 -8.09
N ARG A 145 4.82 -27.65 -7.86
CA ARG A 145 5.27 -28.69 -8.78
C ARG A 145 4.23 -29.03 -9.85
N ASP A 146 2.94 -29.01 -9.50
CA ASP A 146 1.87 -29.45 -10.36
C ASP A 146 0.64 -28.55 -10.38
N GLY A 147 0.61 -27.51 -9.53
CA GLY A 147 -0.50 -26.57 -9.47
C GLY A 147 -1.76 -27.12 -8.80
N THR A 148 -1.68 -28.25 -8.08
CA THR A 148 -2.84 -28.79 -7.34
C THR A 148 -3.10 -27.97 -6.08
N LEU A 149 -4.37 -27.83 -5.71
CA LEU A 149 -4.75 -27.10 -4.49
C LEU A 149 -4.20 -27.83 -3.26
N SER A 150 -3.36 -27.14 -2.46
CA SER A 150 -2.76 -27.68 -1.24
C SER A 150 -3.51 -27.23 0.02
N SER A 151 -3.86 -25.95 0.11
CA SER A 151 -4.58 -25.42 1.27
C SER A 151 -5.44 -24.20 0.93
N ILE A 152 -6.37 -23.91 1.83
CA ILE A 152 -7.19 -22.71 1.82
C ILE A 152 -7.07 -22.03 3.17
N THR A 153 -6.73 -20.74 3.16
CA THR A 153 -6.70 -19.89 4.36
C THR A 153 -7.85 -18.89 4.28
N THR A 154 -8.65 -18.80 5.33
CA THR A 154 -9.64 -17.75 5.51
C THR A 154 -9.18 -16.81 6.62
N SER A 155 -9.18 -15.50 6.34
CA SER A 155 -8.72 -14.49 7.31
C SER A 155 -9.72 -13.35 7.45
N THR A 156 -9.87 -12.87 8.68
CA THR A 156 -10.47 -11.57 8.98
C THR A 156 -9.36 -10.65 9.46
N ILE A 157 -9.18 -9.52 8.77
CA ILE A 157 -8.14 -8.53 9.08
C ILE A 157 -8.83 -7.21 9.40
N THR A 158 -8.51 -6.62 10.55
CA THR A 158 -9.02 -5.31 10.95
C THR A 158 -7.87 -4.32 11.01
N TYR A 159 -8.01 -3.22 10.28
CA TYR A 159 -7.09 -2.09 10.30
C TYR A 159 -7.73 -0.92 11.06
N THR A 160 -6.95 -0.29 11.95
CA THR A 160 -7.26 1.02 12.50
C THR A 160 -6.38 2.04 11.79
N LEU A 161 -6.99 3.09 11.23
CA LEU A 161 -6.32 4.10 10.42
C LEU A 161 -6.14 5.41 11.19
N ASP A 162 -5.04 6.13 10.94
CA ASP A 162 -4.85 7.51 11.38
C ASP A 162 -5.63 8.52 10.51
N ALA A 163 -5.50 9.79 10.84
CA ALA A 163 -6.15 10.88 10.07
C ALA A 163 -5.67 10.97 8.61
N LYS A 164 -4.48 10.46 8.28
CA LYS A 164 -3.94 10.36 6.92
C LYS A 164 -4.32 9.05 6.22
N LYS A 165 -5.25 8.29 6.80
CA LYS A 165 -5.70 6.97 6.30
C LYS A 165 -4.60 5.91 6.24
N ARG A 166 -3.55 6.03 7.05
CA ARG A 166 -2.49 5.03 7.17
C ARG A 166 -2.81 4.07 8.33
N PRO A 167 -2.56 2.76 8.20
CA PRO A 167 -2.78 1.80 9.29
C PRO A 167 -1.85 2.07 10.48
N ILE A 168 -2.41 2.33 11.65
CA ILE A 168 -1.65 2.41 12.92
C ILE A 168 -1.72 1.09 13.68
N LYS A 169 -2.70 0.25 13.38
CA LYS A 169 -2.85 -1.09 13.92
C LYS A 169 -3.49 -2.01 12.89
N ARG A 170 -2.99 -3.23 12.82
CA ARG A 170 -3.55 -4.34 12.05
C ARG A 170 -3.76 -5.52 12.99
N VAL A 171 -4.91 -6.13 12.97
CA VAL A 171 -5.21 -7.37 13.70
C VAL A 171 -5.72 -8.39 12.70
N GLU A 172 -5.13 -9.58 12.69
CA GLU A 172 -5.55 -10.69 11.84
C GLU A 172 -5.88 -11.92 12.69
N VAL A 173 -6.99 -12.55 12.35
CA VAL A 173 -7.34 -13.91 12.77
C VAL A 173 -7.55 -14.74 11.51
N SER A 174 -7.07 -15.99 11.50
CA SER A 174 -7.19 -16.84 10.32
C SER A 174 -7.24 -18.32 10.68
N GLU A 175 -7.80 -19.11 9.76
CA GLU A 175 -7.74 -20.58 9.77
C GLU A 175 -7.26 -21.06 8.40
N GLU A 176 -6.28 -21.95 8.40
CA GLU A 176 -5.81 -22.66 7.23
C GLU A 176 -6.22 -24.12 7.30
N ARG A 177 -6.78 -24.61 6.19
CA ARG A 177 -7.20 -26.00 6.03
C ARG A 177 -6.52 -26.62 4.82
N ASP A 178 -6.19 -27.91 4.89
CA ASP A 178 -5.71 -28.67 3.73
C ASP A 178 -6.80 -28.84 2.66
N SER A 179 -6.45 -29.39 1.51
CA SER A 179 -7.39 -29.63 0.40
C SER A 179 -8.53 -30.61 0.75
N THR A 180 -8.41 -31.36 1.83
CA THR A 180 -9.45 -32.30 2.34
C THR A 180 -10.31 -31.65 3.44
N GLY A 181 -10.00 -30.42 3.87
CA GLY A 181 -10.75 -29.66 4.87
C GLY A 181 -10.26 -29.78 6.31
N ASN A 182 -9.17 -30.54 6.55
CA ASN A 182 -8.58 -30.62 7.89
C ASN A 182 -7.87 -29.33 8.27
N LEU A 183 -8.03 -28.90 9.53
CA LEU A 183 -7.33 -27.74 10.06
C LEU A 183 -5.83 -28.02 10.17
N ILE A 184 -5.02 -27.11 9.58
CA ILE A 184 -3.54 -27.16 9.60
C ILE A 184 -2.98 -26.10 10.55
N GLU A 185 -3.47 -24.86 10.43
CA GLU A 185 -3.02 -23.72 11.24
C GLU A 185 -4.20 -22.84 11.62
N LYS A 186 -4.12 -22.27 12.82
CA LYS A 186 -5.00 -21.21 13.27
C LYS A 186 -4.19 -20.06 13.83
N THR A 187 -4.33 -18.87 13.24
CA THR A 187 -3.83 -17.62 13.80
C THR A 187 -4.93 -17.07 14.72
N ASN A 188 -4.72 -17.23 16.04
CA ASN A 188 -5.66 -16.73 17.04
C ASN A 188 -5.57 -15.22 17.19
N ASN A 189 -4.37 -14.67 17.00
CA ASN A 189 -4.10 -13.23 16.99
C ASN A 189 -2.74 -12.95 16.30
N ASN A 190 -2.75 -12.07 15.32
CA ASN A 190 -1.56 -11.47 14.76
C ASN A 190 -1.78 -9.95 14.76
N THR A 191 -1.28 -9.28 15.80
CA THR A 191 -1.42 -7.84 15.96
C THR A 191 -0.14 -7.15 15.55
N THR A 192 -0.22 -6.22 14.59
CA THR A 192 0.88 -5.34 14.19
C THR A 192 0.50 -3.89 14.50
N THR A 193 1.40 -3.18 15.17
CA THR A 193 1.27 -1.73 15.44
C THR A 193 2.37 -0.98 14.73
N TYR A 194 2.04 0.19 14.17
CA TYR A 194 2.93 1.03 13.38
C TYR A 194 3.07 2.40 14.00
N GLN A 195 4.29 2.92 14.07
CA GLN A 195 4.57 4.33 14.35
C GLN A 195 5.19 4.95 13.11
N TYR A 196 4.79 6.18 12.79
CA TYR A 196 5.23 6.87 11.59
C TYR A 196 6.17 8.02 11.95
N ALA A 197 7.21 8.19 11.14
CA ALA A 197 8.07 9.37 11.20
C ALA A 197 7.37 10.58 10.58
N ASN A 198 7.83 11.78 10.94
CA ASN A 198 7.27 13.03 10.43
C ASN A 198 8.06 13.55 9.24
N HIS A 199 8.06 12.79 8.15
CA HIS A 199 8.62 13.18 6.86
C HIS A 199 7.74 12.66 5.72
N HIS A 200 8.05 13.05 4.48
CA HIS A 200 7.32 12.60 3.30
C HIS A 200 7.47 11.10 3.06
N SER A 201 6.41 10.48 2.56
CA SER A 201 6.45 9.10 2.07
C SER A 201 7.11 9.05 0.69
N LEU A 202 7.78 7.93 0.38
CA LEU A 202 8.34 7.64 -0.93
C LEU A 202 7.30 7.76 -2.07
N ILE A 203 6.05 7.38 -1.80
CA ILE A 203 4.98 7.25 -2.80
C ILE A 203 3.92 8.34 -2.70
N GLU A 204 4.07 9.31 -1.83
CA GLU A 204 3.02 10.29 -1.47
C GLU A 204 2.51 11.08 -2.69
N ASN A 205 3.38 11.35 -3.66
CA ASN A 205 3.04 12.09 -4.88
C ASN A 205 2.63 11.20 -6.05
N ILE A 206 2.64 9.87 -5.89
CA ILE A 206 2.20 8.94 -6.92
C ILE A 206 0.68 8.83 -6.88
N LYS A 207 0.03 9.18 -7.98
CA LYS A 207 -1.44 9.12 -8.11
C LYS A 207 -1.98 7.72 -7.79
N GLY A 208 -3.05 7.68 -7.00
CA GLY A 208 -3.78 6.46 -6.67
C GLY A 208 -3.13 5.57 -5.60
N MET A 209 -1.87 5.82 -5.20
CA MET A 209 -1.21 5.03 -4.15
C MET A 209 -1.86 5.24 -2.78
N ASP A 210 -2.40 6.43 -2.50
CA ASP A 210 -3.13 6.75 -1.27
C ASP A 210 -4.39 5.89 -1.09
N LYS A 211 -4.95 5.35 -2.18
CA LYS A 211 -6.12 4.48 -2.17
C LYS A 211 -5.80 3.03 -1.81
N LEU A 212 -4.52 2.66 -1.86
CA LEU A 212 -4.04 1.31 -1.59
C LEU A 212 -3.49 1.14 -0.15
N ASN A 213 -3.64 2.12 0.72
CA ASN A 213 -3.01 2.16 2.05
C ASN A 213 -3.27 0.93 2.93
N TYR A 214 -4.38 0.21 2.75
CA TYR A 214 -4.75 -1.01 3.47
C TYR A 214 -4.84 -2.24 2.56
N SER A 215 -4.43 -2.12 1.30
CA SER A 215 -4.35 -3.28 0.39
C SER A 215 -3.24 -4.25 0.80
N SER A 216 -3.33 -5.49 0.35
CA SER A 216 -2.28 -6.48 0.57
C SER A 216 -0.96 -6.07 -0.11
N PHE A 217 -1.04 -5.30 -1.20
CA PHE A 217 0.11 -4.71 -1.87
C PHE A 217 0.88 -3.73 -0.97
N ALA A 218 0.17 -2.81 -0.30
CA ALA A 218 0.79 -1.75 0.50
C ALA A 218 1.27 -2.23 1.87
N ILE A 219 0.59 -3.21 2.46
CA ILE A 219 0.87 -3.74 3.80
C ILE A 219 1.48 -5.14 3.70
N GLY A 220 1.85 -5.56 2.49
CA GLY A 220 2.28 -6.90 2.17
C GLY A 220 3.41 -7.43 3.03
N GLY A 221 3.22 -8.68 3.50
CA GLY A 221 4.21 -9.52 4.08
C GLY A 221 4.46 -9.35 5.59
N GLU A 222 4.88 -10.43 6.21
CA GLU A 222 5.36 -10.47 7.61
C GLU A 222 6.68 -9.71 7.78
N ASP A 223 7.35 -9.39 6.67
CA ASP A 223 8.62 -8.69 6.65
C ASP A 223 8.40 -7.18 6.64
N SER A 224 9.16 -6.49 7.49
CA SER A 224 9.20 -5.04 7.68
C SER A 224 9.59 -4.24 6.41
N ASP A 225 9.51 -4.86 5.24
CA ASP A 225 10.00 -4.34 3.96
C ASP A 225 9.07 -3.33 3.30
N ASN A 226 7.99 -2.94 3.97
CA ASN A 226 7.08 -1.96 3.42
C ASN A 226 7.70 -0.56 3.39
N ILE A 227 8.30 -0.21 2.25
CA ILE A 227 8.93 1.08 1.99
C ILE A 227 7.93 2.19 1.66
N PHE A 228 6.67 1.84 1.45
CA PHE A 228 5.67 2.79 0.98
C PHE A 228 5.31 3.84 2.01
N PHE A 229 5.33 3.49 3.31
CA PHE A 229 5.04 4.41 4.40
C PHE A 229 6.30 4.82 5.16
N PRO A 230 6.34 6.03 5.74
CA PRO A 230 7.45 6.47 6.58
C PRO A 230 7.38 5.85 7.98
N VAL A 231 7.40 4.51 8.05
CA VAL A 231 7.30 3.76 9.31
C VAL A 231 8.61 3.83 10.06
N SER A 232 8.60 4.35 11.29
CA SER A 232 9.77 4.43 12.17
C SER A 232 9.89 3.24 13.13
N TYR A 233 8.76 2.61 13.47
CA TYR A 233 8.73 1.47 14.37
C TYR A 233 7.56 0.55 14.06
N ILE A 234 7.82 -0.76 14.12
CA ILE A 234 6.82 -1.81 13.98
C ILE A 234 6.95 -2.75 15.17
N LYS A 235 5.83 -3.07 15.81
CA LYS A 235 5.72 -4.16 16.77
C LYS A 235 4.68 -5.16 16.28
N GLN A 236 5.05 -6.42 16.24
CA GLN A 236 4.18 -7.52 15.86
C GLN A 236 4.11 -8.55 16.98
N GLU A 237 2.90 -8.90 17.39
CA GLU A 237 2.60 -9.92 18.38
C GLU A 237 1.79 -11.02 17.70
N ILE A 238 2.30 -12.25 17.72
CA ILE A 238 1.72 -13.40 17.02
C ILE A 238 1.40 -14.50 18.01
N ASN A 239 0.19 -15.06 17.88
CA ASN A 239 -0.27 -16.26 18.57
C ASN A 239 -0.87 -17.20 17.53
N ARG A 240 -0.22 -18.33 17.28
CA ARG A 240 -0.61 -19.35 16.30
C ARG A 240 -0.67 -20.72 16.93
N SER A 241 -1.59 -21.55 16.44
CA SER A 241 -1.75 -22.96 16.80
C SER A 241 -1.61 -23.82 15.55
N PHE A 242 -0.82 -24.86 15.62
CA PHE A 242 -0.57 -25.80 14.51
C PHE A 242 -1.24 -27.14 14.81
N TYR A 243 -1.76 -27.78 13.77
CA TYR A 243 -2.55 -28.99 13.85
C TYR A 243 -2.03 -30.06 12.90
N ASN A 244 -2.27 -31.33 13.27
CA ASN A 244 -2.09 -32.47 12.37
C ASN A 244 -3.39 -33.27 12.38
N SER A 245 -4.01 -33.44 11.20
CA SER A 245 -5.31 -34.13 11.05
C SER A 245 -6.36 -33.63 12.05
N GLY A 246 -6.39 -32.30 12.31
CA GLY A 246 -7.32 -31.68 13.26
C GLY A 246 -6.93 -31.74 14.75
N SER A 247 -5.85 -32.46 15.10
CA SER A 247 -5.33 -32.52 16.48
C SER A 247 -4.26 -31.46 16.71
N LEU A 248 -4.35 -30.71 17.82
CA LEU A 248 -3.38 -29.69 18.19
C LEU A 248 -1.99 -30.30 18.38
N LEU A 249 -0.98 -29.80 17.64
CA LEU A 249 0.43 -30.19 17.80
C LEU A 249 1.12 -29.29 18.82
N TYR A 250 1.13 -27.96 18.56
CA TYR A 250 1.77 -26.98 19.44
C TYR A 250 1.22 -25.57 19.19
N ASN A 251 1.51 -24.68 20.13
CA ASN A 251 1.27 -23.25 20.00
C ASN A 251 2.59 -22.52 19.81
N ASN A 252 2.59 -21.47 18.97
CA ASN A 252 3.74 -20.60 18.75
C ASN A 252 3.35 -19.15 19.04
N ASN A 253 3.97 -18.58 20.08
CA ASN A 253 3.74 -17.22 20.51
C ASN A 253 5.06 -16.46 20.49
N TYR A 254 5.12 -15.35 19.76
CA TYR A 254 6.31 -14.51 19.72
C TYR A 254 5.99 -13.05 19.46
N THR A 255 6.94 -12.20 19.80
CA THR A 255 6.90 -10.77 19.51
C THR A 255 8.11 -10.40 18.68
N ARG A 256 7.89 -9.63 17.62
CA ARG A 256 8.93 -9.00 16.80
C ARG A 256 8.85 -7.50 16.95
N GLU A 257 10.00 -6.83 16.96
CA GLU A 257 10.11 -5.38 16.95
C GLU A 257 11.17 -4.97 15.92
N SER A 258 10.86 -3.96 15.13
CA SER A 258 11.76 -3.39 14.13
C SER A 258 11.74 -1.88 14.21
N MET A 259 12.90 -1.25 14.05
CA MET A 259 13.03 0.20 13.92
C MET A 259 13.59 0.54 12.55
N VAL A 260 13.20 1.71 12.04
CA VAL A 260 13.69 2.25 10.78
C VAL A 260 14.18 3.67 11.00
N GLU A 261 15.39 3.97 10.54
CA GLU A 261 15.95 5.32 10.52
C GLU A 261 16.05 5.83 9.09
N TYR A 262 15.90 7.14 8.96
CA TYR A 262 15.87 7.82 7.67
C TYR A 262 16.94 8.91 7.62
N THR A 263 17.68 8.97 6.51
CA THR A 263 18.40 10.18 6.10
C THR A 263 17.52 10.92 5.10
N LEU A 264 17.31 12.21 5.30
CA LEU A 264 16.40 13.02 4.51
C LEU A 264 17.18 14.02 3.64
N ASN A 265 16.61 14.40 2.49
CA ASN A 265 17.06 15.55 1.73
C ASN A 265 16.45 16.86 2.25
N THR A 266 16.82 17.98 1.65
CA THR A 266 16.33 19.33 2.03
C THR A 266 14.82 19.52 1.87
N ASN A 267 14.17 18.67 1.06
CA ASN A 267 12.73 18.68 0.85
C ASN A 267 11.99 17.69 1.77
N ASN A 268 12.66 17.15 2.80
CA ASN A 268 12.10 16.21 3.77
C ASN A 268 11.65 14.85 3.18
N TYR A 269 12.29 14.42 2.07
CA TYR A 269 12.12 13.08 1.47
C TYR A 269 13.28 12.17 1.85
N PRO A 270 13.03 10.86 2.11
CA PRO A 270 14.06 9.91 2.52
C PRO A 270 15.02 9.61 1.35
N THR A 271 16.33 9.82 1.56
CA THR A 271 17.39 9.42 0.63
C THR A 271 18.07 8.12 1.04
N LYS A 272 17.96 7.77 2.33
CA LYS A 272 18.42 6.48 2.84
C LYS A 272 17.44 5.96 3.90
N ILE A 273 17.22 4.66 3.88
CA ILE A 273 16.40 3.91 4.85
C ILE A 273 17.31 2.83 5.46
N GLN A 274 17.54 2.92 6.78
CA GLN A 274 18.35 1.97 7.54
C GLN A 274 17.45 1.17 8.47
N PHE A 275 17.44 -0.14 8.30
CA PHE A 275 16.72 -1.05 9.19
C PHE A 275 17.58 -1.35 10.42
N LYS A 276 16.91 -1.52 11.56
CA LYS A 276 17.51 -1.90 12.82
C LYS A 276 16.81 -3.11 13.39
N THR A 277 17.58 -4.04 13.88
CA THR A 277 17.09 -5.25 14.58
C THR A 277 17.42 -5.13 16.07
N LYS A 278 16.49 -5.61 16.89
CA LYS A 278 16.69 -5.69 18.34
C LYS A 278 17.59 -6.87 18.67
N ASP A 279 18.69 -6.61 19.35
CA ASP A 279 19.57 -7.64 19.88
C ASP A 279 18.85 -8.33 21.07
N PRO A 280 18.56 -9.63 21.00
CA PRO A 280 17.80 -10.32 22.04
C PRO A 280 18.57 -10.41 23.37
N ALA A 281 19.90 -10.34 23.37
CA ALA A 281 20.74 -10.45 24.57
C ALA A 281 20.80 -9.11 25.33
N THR A 282 20.85 -7.99 24.61
CA THR A 282 21.02 -6.65 25.21
C THR A 282 19.75 -5.80 25.17
N GLY A 283 18.77 -6.19 24.34
CA GLY A 283 17.56 -5.40 24.10
C GLY A 283 17.82 -4.11 23.27
N GLN A 284 19.04 -3.86 22.84
CA GLN A 284 19.39 -2.67 22.08
C GLN A 284 19.20 -2.89 20.58
N TYR A 285 18.89 -1.81 19.84
CA TYR A 285 18.77 -1.84 18.40
C TYR A 285 20.13 -1.62 17.74
N LYS A 286 20.50 -2.52 16.83
CA LYS A 286 21.71 -2.45 15.99
C LYS A 286 21.30 -2.30 14.53
N ASN A 287 22.09 -1.55 13.75
CA ASN A 287 21.91 -1.50 12.31
C ASN A 287 21.97 -2.92 11.73
N SER A 288 20.99 -3.26 10.89
CA SER A 288 21.11 -4.42 10.05
C SER A 288 22.19 -4.18 8.98
N ASP A 289 22.70 -5.23 8.39
CA ASP A 289 23.59 -5.20 7.22
C ASP A 289 22.86 -4.78 5.92
N TYR A 290 21.58 -4.44 6.05
CA TYR A 290 20.66 -4.14 4.97
C TYR A 290 20.13 -2.71 5.08
N TYR A 291 20.24 -1.96 3.98
CA TYR A 291 19.71 -0.61 3.85
C TYR A 291 19.25 -0.33 2.43
N ARG A 292 18.53 0.78 2.24
CA ARG A 292 18.05 1.25 0.92
C ARG A 292 18.48 2.68 0.68
N THR A 293 18.78 3.02 -0.57
CA THR A 293 18.99 4.41 -1.02
C THR A 293 18.00 4.77 -2.10
N ILE A 294 17.57 6.03 -2.13
CA ILE A 294 16.54 6.53 -3.02
C ILE A 294 17.06 7.76 -3.78
N GLU A 295 16.85 7.77 -5.08
CA GLU A 295 17.06 8.91 -5.95
C GLU A 295 15.71 9.44 -6.44
N TYR A 296 15.62 10.77 -6.64
CA TYR A 296 14.40 11.47 -7.06
C TYR A 296 14.66 12.26 -8.35
N ASN A 297 13.59 12.63 -9.05
CA ASN A 297 13.64 13.52 -10.21
C ASN A 297 13.94 14.98 -9.84
N LYS A 298 14.18 15.25 -8.61
CA LYS A 298 14.59 16.42 -7.88
C LYS A 298 13.80 17.32 -7.23
#